data_d0458caf35b9c64ab6363bf66d9f0f3c
#
_entry.id   d0458caf35b9c64ab6363bf66d9f0f3c
#
_cell.length_a   1.000
_cell.length_b   1.000
_cell.length_c   1.000
_cell.angle_alpha   90.00
_cell.angle_beta   90.00
_cell.angle_gamma   90.00
#
_symmetry.space_group_name_H-M   'P 1'
#
loop_
_entity.id
_entity.type
_entity.pdbx_description
1 polymer ?
#
loop_
_entity_poly.entity_id
_entity_poly.type
_entity_poly.pdbx_seq_one_letter_code
_entity_poly.pdbx_strand_id
1 'polypeptide(L)'
;MTTVRPILMVDDDQALRAVLIEQLAFNGEFAASEAGTAGEAESRLLSDEERYDALLLDVSLPDGDGRDLCAKLRRRGVKVPIIMLTGADGEADVVRGLDAGANDYIAKPFRLPELLARLRAQLRTFENSEDAVFTIGPYTFRPAAKLLQDPARNRKIRLTDKESAILKFLYRAGSRRVARQVLLNEVWGYNAAVTTHTLETHIYRLRQKIESDPANPRLLITEGGGYRLAALM
;
A
#
# COMPACT_ATOMS: atom_id res chain seq x y z
N MET A 1 -12.62 1.52 -11.70
CA MET A 1 -11.25 2.06 -11.74
C MET A 1 -10.49 1.47 -10.58
N THR A 2 -9.28 0.96 -10.82
CA THR A 2 -8.39 0.42 -9.78
C THR A 2 -7.96 1.59 -8.91
N THR A 3 -7.91 1.42 -7.59
CA THR A 3 -7.22 2.42 -6.77
C THR A 3 -5.78 2.42 -7.21
N VAL A 4 -5.39 3.55 -7.71
CA VAL A 4 -4.04 3.76 -8.17
C VAL A 4 -3.18 3.87 -6.90
N ARG A 5 -2.21 2.99 -6.76
CA ARG A 5 -1.33 2.92 -5.58
C ARG A 5 -0.22 3.95 -5.71
N PRO A 6 -0.09 4.88 -4.76
CA PRO A 6 0.97 5.87 -4.80
C PRO A 6 2.32 5.21 -4.51
N ILE A 7 3.29 5.46 -5.37
CA ILE A 7 4.69 5.05 -5.17
C ILE A 7 5.61 6.25 -5.36
N LEU A 8 6.71 6.27 -4.64
CA LEU A 8 7.75 7.27 -4.85
C LEU A 8 8.89 6.62 -5.66
N MET A 9 9.28 7.27 -6.74
CA MET A 9 10.42 6.90 -7.56
C MET A 9 11.56 7.88 -7.34
N VAL A 10 12.71 7.38 -6.91
CA VAL A 10 13.90 8.16 -6.61
C VAL A 10 15.03 7.72 -7.52
N ASP A 11 15.44 8.57 -8.41
CA ASP A 11 16.47 8.30 -9.41
C ASP A 11 16.99 9.67 -9.92
N ASP A 12 18.23 9.82 -10.27
CA ASP A 12 18.77 11.08 -10.83
C ASP A 12 18.53 11.19 -12.33
N ASP A 13 18.33 10.07 -13.03
CA ASP A 13 18.01 10.04 -14.45
C ASP A 13 16.56 10.52 -14.70
N GLN A 14 16.42 11.80 -15.06
CA GLN A 14 15.13 12.40 -15.37
C GLN A 14 14.39 11.70 -16.53
N ALA A 15 15.13 11.23 -17.53
CA ALA A 15 14.52 10.57 -18.69
C ALA A 15 13.93 9.20 -18.28
N LEU A 16 14.66 8.44 -17.48
CA LEU A 16 14.17 7.17 -16.92
C LEU A 16 12.93 7.39 -16.06
N ARG A 17 12.95 8.41 -15.16
CA ARG A 17 11.79 8.74 -14.32
C ARG A 17 10.57 9.07 -15.17
N ALA A 18 10.70 9.95 -16.16
CA ALA A 18 9.59 10.35 -17.02
C ALA A 18 8.95 9.16 -17.75
N VAL A 19 9.78 8.29 -18.35
CA VAL A 19 9.31 7.09 -19.07
C VAL A 19 8.60 6.12 -18.12
N LEU A 20 9.17 5.86 -16.95
CA LEU A 20 8.55 4.92 -15.99
C LEU A 20 7.25 5.45 -15.40
N ILE A 21 7.18 6.73 -15.08
CA ILE A 21 5.94 7.37 -14.58
C ILE A 21 4.82 7.24 -15.61
N GLU A 22 5.11 7.53 -16.88
CA GLU A 22 4.14 7.37 -17.97
C GLU A 22 3.67 5.91 -18.12
N GLN A 23 4.61 4.96 -18.13
CA GLN A 23 4.30 3.53 -18.25
C GLN A 23 3.50 2.99 -17.06
N LEU A 24 3.82 3.42 -15.85
CA LEU A 24 3.09 3.05 -14.63
C LEU A 24 1.68 3.63 -14.63
N ALA A 25 1.53 4.89 -15.05
CA ALA A 25 0.23 5.53 -15.19
C ALA A 25 -0.63 4.84 -16.27
N PHE A 26 -0.05 4.45 -17.40
CA PHE A 26 -0.74 3.70 -18.46
C PHE A 26 -1.23 2.34 -17.98
N ASN A 27 -0.46 1.66 -17.13
CA ASN A 27 -0.87 0.40 -16.50
C ASN A 27 -2.09 0.56 -15.58
N GLY A 28 -2.33 1.77 -15.04
CA GLY A 28 -3.50 2.12 -14.24
C GLY A 28 -3.53 1.51 -12.83
N GLU A 29 -2.47 0.84 -12.39
CA GLU A 29 -2.36 0.25 -11.06
C GLU A 29 -1.55 1.14 -10.10
N PHE A 30 -0.58 1.89 -10.61
CA PHE A 30 0.33 2.72 -9.84
C PHE A 30 0.32 4.18 -10.29
N ALA A 31 0.41 5.11 -9.33
CA ALA A 31 0.74 6.52 -9.56
C ALA A 31 2.11 6.79 -8.97
N ALA A 32 3.08 7.08 -9.80
CA ALA A 32 4.41 7.40 -9.34
C ALA A 32 4.57 8.92 -9.19
N SER A 33 5.04 9.34 -8.01
CA SER A 33 5.66 10.64 -7.78
C SER A 33 7.17 10.48 -7.91
N GLU A 34 7.88 11.55 -8.25
CA GLU A 34 9.33 11.52 -8.48
C GLU A 34 10.11 12.31 -7.44
N ALA A 35 11.35 11.90 -7.22
CA ALA A 35 12.39 12.67 -6.55
C ALA A 35 13.71 12.44 -7.28
N GLY A 36 14.51 13.50 -7.44
CA GLY A 36 15.82 13.44 -8.10
C GLY A 36 16.99 13.26 -7.15
N THR A 37 16.76 13.35 -5.84
CA THR A 37 17.80 13.35 -4.81
C THR A 37 17.35 12.60 -3.55
N ALA A 38 18.32 12.16 -2.74
CA ALA A 38 18.03 11.52 -1.45
C ALA A 38 17.35 12.50 -0.48
N GLY A 39 17.76 13.76 -0.48
CA GLY A 39 17.17 14.80 0.38
C GLY A 39 15.71 15.09 0.04
N GLU A 40 15.36 15.15 -1.25
CA GLU A 40 13.98 15.31 -1.69
C GLU A 40 13.13 14.10 -1.29
N ALA A 41 13.63 12.89 -1.52
CA ALA A 41 12.95 11.66 -1.16
C ALA A 41 12.69 11.57 0.36
N GLU A 42 13.69 11.90 1.18
CA GLU A 42 13.55 11.93 2.63
C GLU A 42 12.46 12.93 3.07
N SER A 43 12.47 14.13 2.52
CA SER A 43 11.49 15.17 2.83
C SER A 43 10.06 14.70 2.55
N ARG A 44 9.82 14.10 1.37
CA ARG A 44 8.51 13.58 0.97
C ARG A 44 8.04 12.41 1.83
N LEU A 45 8.94 11.43 2.10
CA LEU A 45 8.59 10.23 2.87
C LEU A 45 8.35 10.48 4.37
N LEU A 46 8.91 11.56 4.90
CA LEU A 46 8.73 11.96 6.30
C LEU A 46 7.68 13.05 6.47
N SER A 47 7.13 13.57 5.38
CA SER A 47 5.99 14.49 5.40
C SER A 47 4.70 13.75 5.78
N ASP A 48 3.82 14.43 6.52
CA ASP A 48 2.47 13.93 6.79
C ASP A 48 1.50 14.20 5.62
N GLU A 49 1.93 14.97 4.63
CA GLU A 49 1.09 15.40 3.50
C GLU A 49 1.00 14.33 2.41
N GLU A 50 2.07 13.55 2.21
CA GLU A 50 2.15 12.54 1.16
C GLU A 50 2.30 11.14 1.75
N ARG A 51 1.62 10.17 1.15
CA ARG A 51 1.72 8.77 1.55
C ARG A 51 2.05 7.91 0.36
N TYR A 52 2.96 7.00 0.56
CA TYR A 52 3.42 6.07 -0.47
C TYR A 52 3.24 4.63 0.00
N ASP A 53 2.82 3.77 -0.91
CA ASP A 53 2.70 2.33 -0.67
C ASP A 53 4.02 1.59 -0.87
N ALA A 54 4.91 2.14 -1.70
CA ALA A 54 6.26 1.61 -1.94
C ALA A 54 7.22 2.70 -2.42
N LEU A 55 8.51 2.40 -2.32
CA LEU A 55 9.61 3.21 -2.79
C LEU A 55 10.43 2.42 -3.82
N LEU A 56 10.66 3.02 -4.99
CA LEU A 56 11.69 2.62 -5.94
C LEU A 56 12.87 3.56 -5.75
N LEU A 57 14.04 3.03 -5.42
CA LEU A 57 15.17 3.83 -4.95
C LEU A 57 16.44 3.49 -5.72
N ASP A 58 16.96 4.44 -6.46
CA ASP A 58 18.29 4.26 -7.06
C ASP A 58 19.38 4.26 -5.98
N VAL A 59 20.38 3.43 -6.20
CA VAL A 59 21.57 3.35 -5.34
C VAL A 59 22.46 4.58 -5.55
N SER A 60 22.62 5.02 -6.78
CA SER A 60 23.52 6.13 -7.14
C SER A 60 22.75 7.44 -7.25
N LEU A 61 22.75 8.25 -6.20
CA LEU A 61 22.11 9.56 -6.18
C LEU A 61 23.15 10.66 -6.11
N PRO A 62 22.86 11.87 -6.65
CA PRO A 62 23.84 12.95 -6.74
C PRO A 62 24.27 13.52 -5.37
N ASP A 63 23.44 13.34 -4.35
CA ASP A 63 23.65 13.83 -2.99
C ASP A 63 23.92 12.73 -1.96
N GLY A 64 24.07 11.47 -2.40
CA GLY A 64 24.39 10.37 -1.49
C GLY A 64 24.13 8.98 -2.04
N ASP A 65 24.39 7.98 -1.21
CA ASP A 65 24.11 6.57 -1.52
C ASP A 65 22.67 6.22 -1.12
N GLY A 66 21.88 5.66 -2.05
CA GLY A 66 20.51 5.23 -1.79
C GLY A 66 20.40 4.17 -0.66
N ARG A 67 21.45 3.38 -0.43
CA ARG A 67 21.51 2.42 0.68
C ARG A 67 21.56 3.12 2.03
N ASP A 68 22.31 4.22 2.12
CA ASP A 68 22.38 5.04 3.35
C ASP A 68 21.02 5.71 3.60
N LEU A 69 20.37 6.21 2.55
CA LEU A 69 19.01 6.72 2.65
C LEU A 69 18.04 5.63 3.13
N CYS A 70 18.09 4.43 2.56
CA CYS A 70 17.26 3.31 2.98
C CYS A 70 17.42 3.02 4.48
N ALA A 71 18.67 2.85 4.95
CA ALA A 71 18.98 2.60 6.36
C ALA A 71 18.46 3.76 7.25
N LYS A 72 18.59 5.01 6.79
CA LYS A 72 18.08 6.18 7.50
C LYS A 72 16.56 6.19 7.61
N LEU A 73 15.87 5.89 6.52
CA LEU A 73 14.40 5.78 6.48
C LEU A 73 13.90 4.67 7.41
N ARG A 74 14.56 3.51 7.42
CA ARG A 74 14.22 2.42 8.34
C ARG A 74 14.37 2.82 9.80
N ARG A 75 15.47 3.51 10.17
CA ARG A 75 15.64 4.05 11.54
C ARG A 75 14.58 5.09 11.91
N ARG A 76 14.05 5.83 10.93
CA ARG A 76 12.95 6.79 11.12
C ARG A 76 11.56 6.13 11.16
N GLY A 77 11.48 4.80 11.03
CA GLY A 77 10.23 4.05 11.13
C GLY A 77 9.46 3.88 9.83
N VAL A 78 10.02 4.25 8.69
CA VAL A 78 9.42 3.99 7.37
C VAL A 78 9.38 2.48 7.16
N LYS A 79 8.17 1.92 6.96
CA LYS A 79 7.90 0.48 6.87
C LYS A 79 7.51 0.02 5.47
N VAL A 80 7.11 0.95 4.59
CA VAL A 80 6.73 0.60 3.22
C VAL A 80 7.84 -0.16 2.49
N PRO A 81 7.50 -1.05 1.55
CA PRO A 81 8.49 -1.74 0.75
C PRO A 81 9.41 -0.78 0.00
N ILE A 82 10.71 -1.07 0.07
CA ILE A 82 11.75 -0.36 -0.69
C ILE A 82 12.38 -1.37 -1.65
N ILE A 83 12.30 -1.07 -2.95
CA ILE A 83 12.95 -1.84 -4.00
C ILE A 83 14.10 -0.98 -4.54
N MET A 84 15.31 -1.47 -4.42
CA MET A 84 16.46 -0.77 -4.94
C MET A 84 16.62 -1.00 -6.44
N LEU A 85 16.94 0.06 -7.15
CA LEU A 85 17.34 0.06 -8.55
C LEU A 85 18.86 0.25 -8.59
N THR A 86 19.57 -0.64 -9.28
CA THR A 86 21.05 -0.58 -9.30
C THR A 86 21.58 -0.79 -10.69
N GLY A 87 22.55 0.03 -11.11
CA GLY A 87 23.33 -0.18 -12.33
C GLY A 87 24.49 -1.13 -12.12
N ALA A 88 24.74 -1.56 -10.91
CA ALA A 88 25.93 -2.32 -10.56
C ALA A 88 25.69 -3.81 -10.35
N ASP A 89 26.54 -4.50 -10.65
CA ASP A 89 26.83 -5.81 -11.14
C ASP A 89 27.47 -6.73 -10.10
N GLY A 90 27.43 -6.41 -8.82
CA GLY A 90 28.08 -7.20 -7.81
C GLY A 90 27.13 -7.83 -6.80
N GLU A 91 27.28 -9.13 -6.58
CA GLU A 91 26.62 -9.86 -5.50
C GLU A 91 26.78 -9.12 -4.13
N ALA A 92 27.92 -8.48 -3.95
CA ALA A 92 28.22 -7.66 -2.76
C ALA A 92 27.34 -6.40 -2.64
N ASP A 93 26.91 -5.80 -3.75
CA ASP A 93 26.04 -4.61 -3.73
C ASP A 93 24.60 -4.96 -3.39
N VAL A 94 24.15 -6.12 -3.83
CA VAL A 94 22.86 -6.70 -3.48
C VAL A 94 22.79 -6.98 -1.98
N VAL A 95 23.79 -7.65 -1.44
CA VAL A 95 23.85 -7.97 0.00
C VAL A 95 23.82 -6.69 0.81
N ARG A 96 24.64 -5.69 0.47
CA ARG A 96 24.64 -4.39 1.16
C ARG A 96 23.31 -3.67 1.11
N GLY A 97 22.61 -3.75 -0.04
CA GLY A 97 21.27 -3.15 -0.19
C GLY A 97 20.23 -3.82 0.70
N LEU A 98 20.24 -5.14 0.78
CA LEU A 98 19.33 -5.90 1.64
C LEU A 98 19.65 -5.67 3.14
N ASP A 99 20.93 -5.63 3.50
CA ASP A 99 21.39 -5.32 4.87
C ASP A 99 20.99 -3.89 5.30
N ALA A 100 20.91 -2.95 4.34
CA ALA A 100 20.39 -1.60 4.58
C ALA A 100 18.87 -1.56 4.87
N GLY A 101 18.17 -2.69 4.69
CA GLY A 101 16.74 -2.82 4.95
C GLY A 101 15.85 -2.69 3.72
N ALA A 102 16.41 -2.81 2.51
CA ALA A 102 15.60 -2.94 1.29
C ALA A 102 14.85 -4.29 1.28
N ASN A 103 13.70 -4.32 0.63
CA ASN A 103 12.88 -5.54 0.52
C ASN A 103 13.21 -6.35 -0.73
N ASP A 104 13.73 -5.70 -1.76
CA ASP A 104 14.13 -6.31 -3.02
C ASP A 104 15.08 -5.38 -3.77
N TYR A 105 15.69 -5.89 -4.85
CA TYR A 105 16.46 -5.06 -5.75
C TYR A 105 16.25 -5.48 -7.20
N ILE A 106 16.52 -4.55 -8.14
CA ILE A 106 16.41 -4.77 -9.58
C ILE A 106 17.62 -4.14 -10.24
N ALA A 107 18.35 -4.95 -11.05
CA ALA A 107 19.47 -4.45 -11.81
C ALA A 107 18.98 -3.66 -13.05
N LYS A 108 19.59 -2.52 -13.32
CA LYS A 108 19.42 -1.75 -14.57
C LYS A 108 20.33 -2.33 -15.65
N PRO A 109 19.87 -2.50 -16.90
CA PRO A 109 18.54 -2.18 -17.40
C PRO A 109 17.51 -3.28 -17.06
N PHE A 110 16.30 -2.88 -16.66
CA PHE A 110 15.20 -3.80 -16.34
C PHE A 110 14.01 -3.62 -17.30
N ARG A 111 13.12 -4.60 -17.30
CA ARG A 111 11.87 -4.54 -18.07
C ARG A 111 10.70 -4.17 -17.15
N LEU A 112 9.77 -3.34 -17.65
CA LEU A 112 8.58 -2.96 -16.90
C LEU A 112 7.78 -4.14 -16.31
N PRO A 113 7.53 -5.26 -17.04
CA PRO A 113 6.84 -6.40 -16.46
C PRO A 113 7.54 -7.02 -15.25
N GLU A 114 8.89 -7.02 -15.22
CA GLU A 114 9.67 -7.47 -14.07
C GLU A 114 9.49 -6.53 -12.88
N LEU A 115 9.64 -5.23 -13.09
CA LEU A 115 9.43 -4.21 -12.05
C LEU A 115 8.03 -4.35 -11.44
N LEU A 116 6.98 -4.46 -12.27
CA LEU A 116 5.60 -4.62 -11.81
C LEU A 116 5.40 -5.91 -11.01
N ALA A 117 5.98 -7.02 -11.47
CA ALA A 117 5.87 -8.30 -10.77
C ALA A 117 6.50 -8.25 -9.38
N ARG A 118 7.70 -7.68 -9.25
CA ARG A 118 8.41 -7.51 -7.97
C ARG A 118 7.68 -6.53 -7.05
N LEU A 119 7.25 -5.39 -7.58
CA LEU A 119 6.48 -4.40 -6.82
C LEU A 119 5.21 -5.02 -6.21
N ARG A 120 4.44 -5.77 -7.02
CA ARG A 120 3.26 -6.51 -6.55
C ARG A 120 3.60 -7.55 -5.49
N ALA A 121 4.71 -8.27 -5.65
CA ALA A 121 5.14 -9.28 -4.69
C ALA A 121 5.50 -8.64 -3.34
N GLN A 122 6.27 -7.56 -3.34
CA GLN A 122 6.67 -6.86 -2.12
C GLN A 122 5.48 -6.20 -1.42
N LEU A 123 4.58 -5.57 -2.17
CA LEU A 123 3.36 -5.00 -1.62
C LEU A 123 2.47 -6.08 -0.97
N ARG A 124 2.30 -7.23 -1.63
CA ARG A 124 1.52 -8.35 -1.06
C ARG A 124 2.17 -8.90 0.22
N THR A 125 3.50 -9.02 0.26
CA THR A 125 4.23 -9.47 1.44
C THR A 125 4.07 -8.47 2.59
N PHE A 126 4.26 -7.18 2.32
CA PHE A 126 4.10 -6.12 3.30
C PHE A 126 2.68 -6.09 3.88
N GLU A 127 1.66 -6.14 3.04
CA GLU A 127 0.26 -6.12 3.48
C GLU A 127 -0.14 -7.32 4.36
N ASN A 128 0.62 -8.42 4.28
CA ASN A 128 0.42 -9.60 5.13
C ASN A 128 1.30 -9.58 6.38
N SER A 129 2.23 -8.63 6.48
CA SER A 129 3.12 -8.49 7.64
C SER A 129 2.42 -7.82 8.82
N GLU A 130 3.03 -7.90 9.99
CA GLU A 130 2.60 -7.17 11.19
C GLU A 130 2.83 -5.66 11.09
N ASP A 131 3.74 -5.26 10.20
CA ASP A 131 4.08 -3.86 9.94
C ASP A 131 3.07 -3.13 9.07
N ALA A 132 2.14 -3.85 8.42
CA ALA A 132 1.14 -3.25 7.56
C ALA A 132 0.24 -2.29 8.34
N VAL A 133 0.23 -1.03 7.92
CA VAL A 133 -0.58 0.04 8.50
C VAL A 133 -1.29 0.77 7.38
N PHE A 134 -2.62 0.79 7.44
CA PHE A 134 -3.46 1.42 6.43
C PHE A 134 -4.27 2.55 7.05
N THR A 135 -4.59 3.57 6.25
CA THR A 135 -5.51 4.63 6.67
C THR A 135 -6.87 4.41 6.04
N ILE A 136 -7.91 4.38 6.86
CA ILE A 136 -9.31 4.25 6.44
C ILE A 136 -10.10 5.39 7.09
N GLY A 137 -10.35 6.47 6.35
CA GLY A 137 -10.94 7.67 6.92
C GLY A 137 -10.13 8.19 8.11
N PRO A 138 -10.74 8.40 9.29
CA PRO A 138 -10.03 8.87 10.49
C PRO A 138 -9.21 7.77 11.19
N TYR A 139 -9.25 6.52 10.70
CA TYR A 139 -8.68 5.38 11.39
C TYR A 139 -7.34 4.95 10.81
N THR A 140 -6.42 4.61 11.70
CA THR A 140 -5.24 3.79 11.40
C THR A 140 -5.63 2.32 11.56
N PHE A 141 -5.57 1.54 10.49
CA PHE A 141 -5.92 0.12 10.45
C PHE A 141 -4.67 -0.75 10.43
N ARG A 142 -4.57 -1.66 11.38
CA ARG A 142 -3.51 -2.68 11.49
C ARG A 142 -4.14 -4.06 11.31
N PRO A 143 -4.11 -4.64 10.11
CA PRO A 143 -4.81 -5.90 9.80
C PRO A 143 -4.32 -7.08 10.64
N ALA A 144 -3.01 -7.23 10.81
CA ALA A 144 -2.43 -8.33 11.61
C ALA A 144 -2.88 -8.28 13.07
N ALA A 145 -2.96 -7.08 13.64
CA ALA A 145 -3.45 -6.87 15.01
C ALA A 145 -4.99 -6.84 15.09
N LYS A 146 -5.71 -6.89 13.95
CA LYS A 146 -7.18 -6.74 13.84
C LYS A 146 -7.68 -5.52 14.59
N LEU A 147 -6.99 -4.39 14.39
CA LEU A 147 -7.17 -3.18 15.17
C LEU A 147 -7.39 -1.97 14.26
N LEU A 148 -8.43 -1.21 14.54
CA LEU A 148 -8.58 0.17 14.09
C LEU A 148 -8.30 1.10 15.26
N GLN A 149 -7.54 2.15 15.02
CA GLN A 149 -7.25 3.19 15.99
C GLN A 149 -7.68 4.55 15.44
N ASP A 150 -8.48 5.27 16.19
CA ASP A 150 -8.78 6.68 15.95
C ASP A 150 -7.80 7.51 16.78
N PRO A 151 -6.75 8.10 16.17
CA PRO A 151 -5.73 8.85 16.91
C PRO A 151 -6.32 10.12 17.57
N ALA A 152 -7.28 10.78 16.90
CA ALA A 152 -7.87 12.03 17.37
C ALA A 152 -8.72 11.83 18.63
N ARG A 153 -9.36 10.66 18.76
CA ARG A 153 -10.22 10.31 19.91
C ARG A 153 -9.58 9.32 20.87
N ASN A 154 -8.33 8.92 20.62
CA ASN A 154 -7.63 7.86 21.37
C ASN A 154 -8.47 6.57 21.52
N ARG A 155 -9.27 6.26 20.50
CA ARG A 155 -10.19 5.12 20.51
C ARG A 155 -9.58 3.94 19.77
N LYS A 156 -9.60 2.76 20.41
CA LYS A 156 -9.18 1.49 19.80
C LYS A 156 -10.41 0.61 19.58
N ILE A 157 -10.56 0.08 18.35
CA ILE A 157 -11.67 -0.76 17.93
C ILE A 157 -11.12 -2.11 17.50
N ARG A 158 -11.47 -3.16 18.22
CA ARG A 158 -11.10 -4.54 17.84
C ARG A 158 -12.04 -5.07 16.76
N LEU A 159 -11.44 -5.73 15.78
CA LEU A 159 -12.13 -6.38 14.68
C LEU A 159 -12.08 -7.89 14.85
N THR A 160 -13.10 -8.57 14.33
CA THR A 160 -13.06 -10.02 14.11
C THR A 160 -12.21 -10.33 12.87
N ASP A 161 -11.85 -11.61 12.67
CA ASP A 161 -11.10 -12.07 11.50
C ASP A 161 -11.79 -11.66 10.19
N LYS A 162 -13.11 -11.87 10.13
CA LYS A 162 -13.90 -11.56 8.94
C LYS A 162 -14.03 -10.06 8.69
N GLU A 163 -14.21 -9.27 9.74
CA GLU A 163 -14.26 -7.79 9.64
C GLU A 163 -12.92 -7.24 9.17
N SER A 164 -11.79 -7.74 9.71
CA SER A 164 -10.44 -7.37 9.28
C SER A 164 -10.20 -7.76 7.82
N ALA A 165 -10.58 -8.98 7.42
CA ALA A 165 -10.44 -9.45 6.05
C ALA A 165 -11.27 -8.63 5.05
N ILE A 166 -12.51 -8.26 5.40
CA ILE A 166 -13.37 -7.39 4.60
C ILE A 166 -12.70 -6.03 4.38
N LEU A 167 -12.26 -5.37 5.47
CA LEU A 167 -11.62 -4.06 5.37
C LEU A 167 -10.33 -4.12 4.56
N LYS A 168 -9.49 -5.15 4.78
CA LYS A 168 -8.26 -5.36 4.03
C LYS A 168 -8.52 -5.53 2.53
N PHE A 169 -9.53 -6.33 2.17
CA PHE A 169 -9.88 -6.56 0.77
C PHE A 169 -10.44 -5.29 0.11
N LEU A 170 -11.35 -4.58 0.78
CA LEU A 170 -11.91 -3.33 0.28
C LEU A 170 -10.86 -2.23 0.20
N TYR A 171 -9.91 -2.16 1.14
CA TYR A 171 -8.79 -1.24 1.07
C TYR A 171 -7.93 -1.47 -0.17
N ARG A 172 -7.60 -2.74 -0.47
CA ARG A 172 -6.86 -3.12 -1.69
C ARG A 172 -7.62 -2.81 -2.98
N ALA A 173 -8.94 -2.95 -2.94
CA ALA A 173 -9.79 -2.55 -4.06
C ALA A 173 -9.87 -1.03 -4.18
N GLY A 174 -9.51 -0.30 -3.14
CA GLY A 174 -9.57 1.15 -2.99
C GLY A 174 -10.96 1.71 -3.07
N SER A 175 -11.16 2.78 -3.87
CA SER A 175 -12.49 3.35 -4.07
C SER A 175 -13.36 2.56 -5.05
N ARG A 176 -12.85 1.46 -5.64
CA ARG A 176 -13.63 0.61 -6.55
C ARG A 176 -14.71 -0.16 -5.82
N ARG A 177 -15.84 -0.24 -6.47
CA ARG A 177 -16.93 -1.12 -6.04
C ARG A 177 -16.52 -2.59 -6.18
N VAL A 178 -16.62 -3.35 -5.11
CA VAL A 178 -16.47 -4.80 -5.08
C VAL A 178 -17.86 -5.45 -5.02
N ALA A 179 -18.16 -6.32 -5.97
CA ALA A 179 -19.43 -7.06 -5.97
C ALA A 179 -19.54 -7.97 -4.73
N ARG A 180 -20.77 -8.14 -4.19
CA ARG A 180 -21.01 -8.97 -2.99
C ARG A 180 -20.43 -10.37 -3.12
N GLN A 181 -20.62 -11.01 -4.28
CA GLN A 181 -20.14 -12.37 -4.51
C GLN A 181 -18.60 -12.46 -4.51
N VAL A 182 -17.94 -11.46 -5.08
CA VAL A 182 -16.47 -11.39 -5.05
C VAL A 182 -15.97 -11.27 -3.62
N LEU A 183 -16.53 -10.33 -2.85
CA LEU A 183 -16.14 -10.13 -1.45
C LEU A 183 -16.42 -11.37 -0.59
N LEU A 184 -17.56 -12.06 -0.84
CA LEU A 184 -17.90 -13.28 -0.16
C LEU A 184 -16.87 -14.39 -0.44
N ASN A 185 -16.54 -14.62 -1.71
CA ASN A 185 -15.58 -15.64 -2.12
C ASN A 185 -14.18 -15.37 -1.56
N GLU A 186 -13.73 -14.14 -1.59
CA GLU A 186 -12.41 -13.75 -1.10
C GLU A 186 -12.26 -13.86 0.42
N VAL A 187 -13.31 -13.55 1.17
CA VAL A 187 -13.26 -13.56 2.64
C VAL A 187 -13.63 -14.92 3.25
N TRP A 188 -14.52 -15.69 2.62
CA TRP A 188 -14.96 -16.99 3.14
C TRP A 188 -14.51 -18.21 2.31
N GLY A 189 -13.90 -17.97 1.14
CA GLY A 189 -13.60 -19.03 0.18
C GLY A 189 -14.87 -19.51 -0.56
N TYR A 190 -14.70 -20.51 -1.40
CA TYR A 190 -15.81 -21.12 -2.14
C TYR A 190 -16.63 -22.06 -1.23
N ASN A 191 -17.18 -21.53 -0.14
CA ASN A 191 -18.02 -22.31 0.77
C ASN A 191 -19.49 -22.06 0.44
N ALA A 192 -20.15 -23.05 -0.17
CA ALA A 192 -21.55 -22.98 -0.59
C ALA A 192 -22.54 -22.76 0.58
N ALA A 193 -22.12 -22.99 1.83
CA ALA A 193 -22.94 -22.78 3.01
C ALA A 193 -22.99 -21.30 3.46
N VAL A 194 -22.11 -20.45 2.92
CA VAL A 194 -22.07 -19.03 3.30
C VAL A 194 -22.84 -18.19 2.29
N THR A 195 -23.87 -17.52 2.77
CA THR A 195 -24.76 -16.70 1.94
C THR A 195 -24.39 -15.21 1.99
N THR A 196 -24.94 -14.45 1.05
CA THR A 196 -24.83 -12.97 1.05
C THR A 196 -25.34 -12.32 2.33
N HIS A 197 -26.30 -12.96 3.02
CA HIS A 197 -26.80 -12.50 4.31
C HIS A 197 -25.71 -12.51 5.42
N THR A 198 -24.81 -13.49 5.37
CA THR A 198 -23.65 -13.52 6.29
C THR A 198 -22.75 -12.30 6.06
N LEU A 199 -22.46 -11.96 4.81
CA LEU A 199 -21.68 -10.78 4.47
C LEU A 199 -22.37 -9.49 4.95
N GLU A 200 -23.68 -9.35 4.71
CA GLU A 200 -24.48 -8.21 5.13
C GLU A 200 -24.45 -8.00 6.65
N THR A 201 -24.50 -9.08 7.41
CA THR A 201 -24.37 -9.04 8.87
C THR A 201 -23.01 -8.47 9.30
N HIS A 202 -21.93 -8.89 8.66
CA HIS A 202 -20.58 -8.37 8.97
C HIS A 202 -20.42 -6.90 8.54
N ILE A 203 -20.96 -6.51 7.39
CA ILE A 203 -20.99 -5.11 6.93
C ILE A 203 -21.76 -4.24 7.93
N TYR A 204 -22.94 -4.70 8.39
CA TYR A 204 -23.71 -3.98 9.40
C TYR A 204 -22.90 -3.77 10.70
N ARG A 205 -22.26 -4.84 11.21
CA ARG A 205 -21.42 -4.76 12.42
C ARG A 205 -20.21 -3.84 12.23
N LEU A 206 -19.58 -3.86 11.06
CA LEU A 206 -18.50 -2.95 10.74
C LEU A 206 -18.97 -1.50 10.77
N ARG A 207 -20.11 -1.18 10.14
CA ARG A 207 -20.68 0.16 10.16
C ARG A 207 -20.96 0.66 11.57
N GLN A 208 -21.49 -0.20 12.44
CA GLN A 208 -21.70 0.13 13.86
C GLN A 208 -20.39 0.49 14.58
N LYS A 209 -19.26 -0.02 14.10
CA LYS A 209 -17.96 0.24 14.72
C LYS A 209 -17.26 1.49 14.15
N ILE A 210 -17.41 1.76 12.85
CA ILE A 210 -16.56 2.73 12.12
C ILE A 210 -17.30 3.96 11.63
N GLU A 211 -18.62 3.92 11.48
CA GLU A 211 -19.40 5.06 11.02
C GLU A 211 -19.87 5.92 12.20
N SER A 212 -19.98 7.22 11.97
CA SER A 212 -20.63 8.13 12.90
C SER A 212 -22.14 7.97 12.88
N ASP A 213 -22.70 7.67 11.71
CA ASP A 213 -24.09 7.33 11.48
C ASP A 213 -24.16 6.04 10.63
N PRO A 214 -24.39 4.87 11.25
CA PRO A 214 -24.46 3.60 10.52
C PRO A 214 -25.62 3.50 9.52
N ALA A 215 -26.67 4.31 9.66
CA ALA A 215 -27.80 4.34 8.72
C ALA A 215 -27.41 5.12 7.44
N ASN A 216 -26.53 6.10 7.55
CA ASN A 216 -26.03 6.91 6.44
C ASN A 216 -24.49 6.75 6.32
N PRO A 217 -23.98 5.58 5.89
CA PRO A 217 -22.57 5.28 5.92
C PRO A 217 -21.77 6.14 4.92
N ARG A 218 -20.67 6.71 5.40
CA ARG A 218 -19.76 7.55 4.60
C ARG A 218 -18.40 6.90 4.32
N LEU A 219 -17.97 5.94 5.13
CA LEU A 219 -16.70 5.22 4.94
C LEU A 219 -16.92 3.91 4.19
N LEU A 220 -17.88 3.09 4.63
CA LEU A 220 -18.19 1.80 4.04
C LEU A 220 -19.50 1.89 3.25
N ILE A 221 -19.38 2.23 1.97
CA ILE A 221 -20.51 2.59 1.12
C ILE A 221 -21.07 1.35 0.42
N THR A 222 -22.42 1.27 0.33
CA THR A 222 -23.11 0.33 -0.58
C THR A 222 -23.39 1.03 -1.90
N GLU A 223 -22.98 0.43 -2.99
CA GLU A 223 -23.18 0.99 -4.34
C GLU A 223 -23.38 -0.12 -5.36
N GLY A 224 -24.41 0.00 -6.22
CA GLY A 224 -24.60 -0.87 -7.37
C GLY A 224 -24.54 -2.38 -7.10
N GLY A 225 -25.08 -2.84 -5.97
CA GLY A 225 -25.07 -4.26 -5.59
C GLY A 225 -23.74 -4.76 -4.98
N GLY A 226 -22.85 -3.86 -4.59
CA GLY A 226 -21.58 -4.17 -3.95
C GLY A 226 -21.21 -3.19 -2.84
N TYR A 227 -19.95 -3.21 -2.43
CA TYR A 227 -19.39 -2.37 -1.37
C TYR A 227 -18.09 -1.72 -1.83
N ARG A 228 -17.79 -0.54 -1.30
CA ARG A 228 -16.49 0.11 -1.43
C ARG A 228 -16.15 0.91 -0.17
N LEU A 229 -14.88 1.19 0.02
CA LEU A 229 -14.46 2.24 0.93
C LEU A 229 -14.54 3.61 0.23
N ALA A 230 -14.86 4.66 0.99
CA ALA A 230 -14.77 6.02 0.48
C ALA A 230 -13.33 6.31 0.05
N ALA A 231 -13.17 7.17 -0.97
CA ALA A 231 -11.85 7.69 -1.32
C ALA A 231 -11.27 8.42 -0.10
N LEU A 232 -9.97 8.26 0.13
CA LEU A 232 -9.24 9.10 1.07
C LEU A 232 -9.29 10.54 0.51
N MET A 233 -9.89 11.44 1.27
CA MET A 233 -9.75 12.88 1.03
C MET A 233 -8.45 13.34 1.63
#